data_ef6b33631b9639fe51610f91b57c1ae6
#
_entry.id   ef6b33631b9639fe51610f91b57c1ae6
#
_cell.length_a   1.000
_cell.length_b   1.000
_cell.length_c   1.000
_cell.angle_alpha   90.00
_cell.angle_beta   90.00
_cell.angle_gamma   90.00
#
_symmetry.space_group_name_H-M   'P 1'
#
loop_
_entity.id
_entity.type
_entity.pdbx_description
1 polymer ?
#
loop_
_entity_poly.entity_id
_entity_poly.type
_entity_poly.pdbx_seq_one_letter_code
_entity_poly.pdbx_strand_id
1 'polypeptide(L)'
;EVRRSMAKSLPEGVYHIVVMVYTVTKTGKVLTTQRSRNKTNSLKWEVTGGSIISGETPRTGAVRELLEETGIKKSPEDLIELYRYTDDARHCIYYGYLNVCDDEEHVKLQQGETMDYMYMPYEEFIDFIMSERFIPSEQRRFKLHSEHIVKQIKQACMVQ
;
A
#
# COMPACT_ATOMS: atom_id res chain seq x y z
N GLU A 1 11.68 -1.25 19.95
CA GLU A 1 11.54 -1.49 18.51
C GLU A 1 11.88 -2.94 18.22
N VAL A 2 10.92 -3.74 17.76
CA VAL A 2 11.14 -5.14 17.38
C VAL A 2 11.37 -5.20 15.87
N ARG A 3 12.53 -5.66 15.45
CA ARG A 3 12.89 -5.78 14.04
C ARG A 3 11.99 -6.81 13.33
N ARG A 4 11.67 -6.57 12.06
CA ARG A 4 10.81 -7.44 11.24
C ARG A 4 11.26 -8.91 11.19
N SER A 5 12.58 -9.14 11.30
CA SER A 5 13.17 -10.49 11.39
C SER A 5 12.78 -11.25 12.67
N MET A 6 12.28 -10.54 13.69
CA MET A 6 11.87 -11.12 14.97
C MET A 6 10.36 -11.31 15.10
N ALA A 7 9.60 -11.05 14.02
CA ALA A 7 8.12 -11.13 14.03
C ALA A 7 7.58 -12.50 14.46
N LYS A 8 8.33 -13.57 14.21
CA LYS A 8 7.96 -14.94 14.62
C LYS A 8 8.10 -15.19 16.12
N SER A 9 8.70 -14.28 16.87
CA SER A 9 8.95 -14.40 18.31
C SER A 9 8.39 -13.24 19.12
N LEU A 10 7.44 -12.48 18.57
CA LEU A 10 6.80 -11.39 19.29
C LEU A 10 6.04 -11.92 20.50
N PRO A 11 6.13 -11.25 21.67
CA PRO A 11 5.31 -11.57 22.83
C PRO A 11 3.82 -11.48 22.52
N GLU A 12 3.02 -12.22 23.29
CA GLU A 12 1.56 -12.12 23.21
C GLU A 12 1.09 -10.67 23.42
N GLY A 13 0.16 -10.21 22.59
CA GLY A 13 -0.37 -8.85 22.63
C GLY A 13 0.52 -7.78 21.97
N VAL A 14 1.68 -8.15 21.41
CA VAL A 14 2.55 -7.23 20.67
C VAL A 14 2.38 -7.44 19.17
N TYR A 15 2.11 -6.35 18.45
CA TYR A 15 1.82 -6.37 17.00
C TYR A 15 2.72 -5.39 16.25
N HIS A 16 3.11 -5.80 15.03
CA HIS A 16 3.62 -4.86 14.04
C HIS A 16 2.46 -4.11 13.39
N ILE A 17 2.66 -2.83 13.13
CA ILE A 17 1.71 -2.05 12.33
C ILE A 17 2.29 -1.90 10.93
N VAL A 18 1.50 -2.29 9.94
CA VAL A 18 1.83 -2.22 8.51
C VAL A 18 0.82 -1.32 7.83
N VAL A 19 1.30 -0.41 7.01
CA VAL A 19 0.47 0.51 6.25
C VAL A 19 0.52 0.18 4.78
N MET A 20 -0.61 0.39 4.09
CA MET A 20 -0.76 0.23 2.65
C MET A 20 -1.40 1.49 2.09
N VAL A 21 -0.89 1.99 0.97
CA VAL A 21 -1.42 3.19 0.31
C VAL A 21 -1.76 2.87 -1.14
N TYR A 22 -3.04 2.96 -1.46
CA TYR A 22 -3.53 2.91 -2.84
C TYR A 22 -3.52 4.33 -3.40
N THR A 23 -2.68 4.59 -4.37
CA THR A 23 -2.62 5.89 -5.05
C THR A 23 -3.45 5.83 -6.32
N VAL A 24 -4.45 6.71 -6.40
CA VAL A 24 -5.36 6.80 -7.54
C VAL A 24 -5.41 8.22 -8.07
N THR A 25 -5.62 8.35 -9.39
CA THR A 25 -5.87 9.64 -10.01
C THR A 25 -7.37 9.90 -10.14
N LYS A 26 -7.77 11.16 -10.22
CA LYS A 26 -9.16 11.54 -10.51
C LYS A 26 -9.63 11.04 -11.88
N THR A 27 -8.69 10.73 -12.77
CA THR A 27 -8.95 10.15 -14.10
C THR A 27 -9.14 8.62 -14.06
N GLY A 28 -9.07 8.00 -12.89
CA GLY A 28 -9.39 6.58 -12.70
C GLY A 28 -8.22 5.62 -12.84
N LYS A 29 -6.97 6.08 -12.69
CA LYS A 29 -5.79 5.22 -12.77
C LYS A 29 -5.23 4.90 -11.39
N VAL A 30 -4.73 3.70 -11.22
CA VAL A 30 -4.10 3.21 -9.98
C VAL A 30 -2.61 3.02 -10.21
N LEU A 31 -1.79 3.50 -9.27
CA LEU A 31 -0.34 3.32 -9.27
C LEU A 31 0.02 1.97 -8.65
N THR A 32 0.86 1.21 -9.36
CA THR A 32 1.52 0.01 -8.84
C THR A 32 3.02 0.12 -9.02
N THR A 33 3.78 -0.50 -8.13
CA THR A 33 5.24 -0.56 -8.19
C THR A 33 5.72 -2.00 -8.22
N GLN A 34 6.87 -2.24 -8.86
CA GLN A 34 7.47 -3.57 -8.97
C GLN A 34 8.66 -3.69 -8.01
N ARG A 35 8.67 -4.76 -7.23
CA ARG A 35 9.75 -5.07 -6.29
C ARG A 35 11.03 -5.43 -7.01
N SER A 36 12.16 -4.96 -6.47
CA SER A 36 13.48 -5.27 -6.99
C SER A 36 13.82 -6.76 -6.88
N ARG A 37 14.80 -7.21 -7.69
CA ARG A 37 15.23 -8.62 -7.79
C ARG A 37 15.79 -9.19 -6.49
N ASN A 38 16.38 -8.35 -5.64
CA ASN A 38 17.02 -8.71 -4.37
C ASN A 38 16.06 -8.77 -3.17
N LYS A 39 14.78 -8.58 -3.40
CA LYS A 39 13.76 -8.62 -2.34
C LYS A 39 13.01 -9.95 -2.30
N THR A 40 12.42 -10.27 -1.14
CA THR A 40 11.41 -11.33 -1.05
C THR A 40 10.24 -11.00 -1.97
N ASN A 41 9.61 -12.00 -2.57
CA ASN A 41 8.62 -11.80 -3.63
C ASN A 41 9.18 -10.96 -4.79
N SER A 42 10.41 -11.27 -5.19
CA SER A 42 11.15 -10.61 -6.27
C SER A 42 10.29 -10.47 -7.53
N LEU A 43 10.35 -9.30 -8.15
CA LEU A 43 9.63 -8.94 -9.38
C LEU A 43 8.10 -8.96 -9.30
N LYS A 44 7.53 -9.21 -8.14
CA LYS A 44 6.09 -9.06 -7.93
C LYS A 44 5.71 -7.59 -7.86
N TRP A 45 4.49 -7.31 -8.26
CA TRP A 45 3.90 -5.98 -8.17
C TRP A 45 3.18 -5.80 -6.83
N GLU A 46 3.11 -4.55 -6.39
CA GLU A 46 2.53 -4.17 -5.11
C GLU A 46 1.97 -2.74 -5.16
N VAL A 47 1.15 -2.37 -4.18
CA VAL A 47 0.91 -0.97 -3.85
C VAL A 47 1.93 -0.52 -2.81
N THR A 48 2.07 0.79 -2.61
CA THR A 48 2.97 1.34 -1.58
C THR A 48 2.63 0.78 -0.20
N GLY A 49 3.64 0.36 0.54
CA GLY A 49 3.42 -0.12 1.91
C GLY A 49 4.70 -0.39 2.66
N GLY A 50 4.56 -0.51 3.96
CA GLY A 50 5.67 -0.83 4.85
C GLY A 50 5.27 -0.83 6.31
N SER A 51 6.24 -1.14 7.17
CA SER A 51 6.05 -1.11 8.62
C SER A 51 6.26 0.30 9.14
N ILE A 52 5.44 0.72 10.10
CA ILE A 52 5.69 1.97 10.81
C ILE A 52 6.90 1.82 11.73
N ILE A 53 7.57 2.93 12.00
CA ILE A 53 8.65 3.01 12.98
C ILE A 53 8.14 3.56 14.31
N SER A 54 8.91 3.29 15.37
CA SER A 54 8.55 3.73 16.72
C SER A 54 8.31 5.24 16.77
N GLY A 55 7.19 5.62 17.36
CA GLY A 55 6.77 7.01 17.49
C GLY A 55 5.92 7.56 16.32
N GLU A 56 5.78 6.80 15.21
CA GLU A 56 4.87 7.18 14.14
C GLU A 56 3.42 6.77 14.42
N THR A 57 2.49 7.59 13.93
CA THR A 57 1.11 7.14 13.74
C THR A 57 1.01 6.35 12.43
N PRO A 58 -0.04 5.53 12.23
CA PRO A 58 -0.25 4.85 10.95
C PRO A 58 -0.27 5.81 9.75
N ARG A 59 -0.90 6.97 9.87
CA ARG A 59 -0.96 7.99 8.81
C ARG A 59 0.40 8.62 8.51
N THR A 60 1.19 8.94 9.53
CA THR A 60 2.54 9.49 9.32
C THR A 60 3.49 8.46 8.70
N GLY A 61 3.39 7.20 9.12
CA GLY A 61 4.11 6.10 8.49
C GLY A 61 3.70 5.90 7.02
N ALA A 62 2.41 6.00 6.73
CA ALA A 62 1.89 5.86 5.37
C ALA A 62 2.44 6.93 4.42
N VAL A 63 2.44 8.21 4.82
CA VAL A 63 2.99 9.29 3.98
C VAL A 63 4.50 9.21 3.86
N ARG A 64 5.21 8.72 4.87
CA ARG A 64 6.65 8.47 4.80
C ARG A 64 6.96 7.37 3.78
N GLU A 65 6.28 6.22 3.85
CA GLU A 65 6.47 5.12 2.89
C GLU A 65 6.13 5.57 1.45
N LEU A 66 5.05 6.33 1.28
CA LEU A 66 4.67 6.88 -0.03
C LEU A 66 5.78 7.77 -0.61
N LEU A 67 6.35 8.65 0.21
CA LEU A 67 7.46 9.52 -0.20
C LEU A 67 8.73 8.71 -0.53
N GLU A 68 9.10 7.75 0.31
CA GLU A 68 10.30 6.93 0.11
C GLU A 68 10.21 6.07 -1.15
N GLU A 69 9.09 5.39 -1.37
CA GLU A 69 8.93 4.44 -2.47
C GLU A 69 8.60 5.10 -3.81
N THR A 70 7.92 6.25 -3.81
CA THR A 70 7.39 6.87 -5.04
C THR A 70 7.80 8.32 -5.26
N GLY A 71 8.30 9.00 -4.23
CA GLY A 71 8.57 10.43 -4.28
C GLY A 71 7.33 11.31 -4.16
N ILE A 72 6.15 10.74 -4.03
CA ILE A 72 4.90 11.50 -3.89
C ILE A 72 4.77 12.03 -2.47
N LYS A 73 4.57 13.35 -2.35
CA LYS A 73 4.38 14.04 -1.07
C LYS A 73 2.89 14.24 -0.78
N LYS A 74 2.48 13.84 0.41
CA LYS A 74 1.12 14.08 0.93
C LYS A 74 1.17 14.42 2.41
N SER A 75 0.17 15.15 2.88
CA SER A 75 -0.06 15.34 4.32
C SER A 75 -0.84 14.15 4.87
N PRO A 76 -0.59 13.74 6.14
CA PRO A 76 -1.29 12.60 6.74
C PRO A 76 -2.81 12.72 6.73
N GLU A 77 -3.33 13.94 6.93
CA GLU A 77 -4.77 14.25 6.92
C GLU A 77 -5.44 14.15 5.55
N ASP A 78 -4.66 14.16 4.46
CA ASP A 78 -5.19 14.05 3.09
C ASP A 78 -5.44 12.60 2.67
N LEU A 79 -4.94 11.64 3.46
CA LEU A 79 -5.22 10.23 3.22
C LEU A 79 -6.61 9.84 3.69
N ILE A 80 -7.32 9.07 2.88
CA ILE A 80 -8.63 8.51 3.22
C ILE A 80 -8.41 7.10 3.78
N GLU A 81 -8.91 6.83 5.00
CA GLU A 81 -8.82 5.49 5.57
C GLU A 81 -9.76 4.53 4.83
N LEU A 82 -9.22 3.42 4.35
CA LEU A 82 -9.97 2.37 3.67
C LEU A 82 -10.35 1.24 4.61
N TYR A 83 -9.40 0.76 5.42
CA TYR A 83 -9.63 -0.34 6.35
C TYR A 83 -8.59 -0.36 7.46
N ARG A 84 -8.98 -1.02 8.55
CA ARG A 84 -8.10 -1.50 9.60
C ARG A 84 -8.38 -2.98 9.79
N TYR A 85 -7.35 -3.81 9.76
CA TYR A 85 -7.47 -5.26 9.88
C TYR A 85 -6.39 -5.80 10.82
N THR A 86 -6.82 -6.60 11.82
CA THR A 86 -5.90 -7.27 12.75
C THR A 86 -5.74 -8.74 12.34
N ASP A 87 -4.51 -9.15 12.12
CA ASP A 87 -4.12 -10.54 11.85
C ASP A 87 -3.37 -11.08 13.06
N ASP A 88 -4.09 -11.80 13.93
CA ASP A 88 -3.54 -12.36 15.16
C ASP A 88 -2.49 -13.44 14.86
N ALA A 89 -2.68 -14.23 13.82
CA ALA A 89 -1.75 -15.29 13.44
C ALA A 89 -0.38 -14.75 13.02
N ARG A 90 -0.34 -13.52 12.46
CA ARG A 90 0.90 -12.85 12.03
C ARG A 90 1.35 -11.75 12.98
N HIS A 91 0.61 -11.51 14.05
CA HIS A 91 0.85 -10.40 14.98
C HIS A 91 1.01 -9.06 14.24
N CYS A 92 0.11 -8.78 13.30
CA CYS A 92 0.12 -7.57 12.49
C CYS A 92 -1.23 -6.85 12.54
N ILE A 93 -1.18 -5.53 12.59
CA ILE A 93 -2.33 -4.66 12.35
C ILE A 93 -2.07 -3.92 11.05
N TYR A 94 -2.98 -4.07 10.10
CA TYR A 94 -2.89 -3.44 8.79
C TYR A 94 -3.84 -2.24 8.71
N TYR A 95 -3.30 -1.12 8.20
CA TYR A 95 -4.07 0.07 7.86
C TYR A 95 -3.97 0.31 6.37
N GLY A 96 -5.09 0.34 5.68
CA GLY A 96 -5.18 0.70 4.26
C GLY A 96 -5.65 2.14 4.10
N TYR A 97 -4.97 2.88 3.22
CA TYR A 97 -5.29 4.28 2.90
C TYR A 97 -5.42 4.47 1.39
N LEU A 98 -6.26 5.44 1.02
CA LEU A 98 -6.38 5.94 -0.34
C LEU A 98 -5.72 7.31 -0.43
N ASN A 99 -4.80 7.46 -1.37
CA ASN A 99 -4.20 8.72 -1.79
C ASN A 99 -4.78 9.11 -3.14
N VAL A 100 -5.43 10.27 -3.21
CA VAL A 100 -6.03 10.78 -4.45
C VAL A 100 -5.16 11.90 -5.02
N CYS A 101 -4.74 11.74 -6.28
CA CYS A 101 -4.00 12.72 -7.05
C CYS A 101 -4.88 13.27 -8.17
N ASP A 102 -4.64 14.51 -8.60
CA ASP A 102 -5.39 15.11 -9.70
C ASP A 102 -5.11 14.36 -11.01
N ASP A 103 -3.85 14.02 -11.27
CA ASP A 103 -3.39 13.26 -12.43
C ASP A 103 -2.19 12.38 -12.07
N GLU A 104 -1.64 11.65 -13.04
CA GLU A 104 -0.43 10.85 -12.84
C GLU A 104 0.74 11.73 -12.39
N GLU A 105 1.22 11.49 -11.18
CA GLU A 105 2.39 12.17 -10.66
C GLU A 105 3.67 11.47 -11.13
N HIS A 106 4.74 12.24 -11.27
CA HIS A 106 6.06 11.67 -11.54
C HIS A 106 6.51 10.80 -10.36
N VAL A 107 6.85 9.54 -10.65
CA VAL A 107 7.32 8.58 -9.67
C VAL A 107 8.84 8.54 -9.67
N LYS A 108 9.44 8.80 -8.49
CA LYS A 108 10.85 8.58 -8.24
C LYS A 108 11.01 7.28 -7.45
N LEU A 109 11.49 6.25 -8.13
CA LEU A 109 11.66 4.92 -7.53
C LEU A 109 12.75 4.93 -6.45
N GLN A 110 12.49 4.21 -5.36
CA GLN A 110 13.48 3.98 -4.30
C GLN A 110 14.50 2.96 -4.77
N GLN A 111 15.76 3.39 -4.87
CA GLN A 111 16.85 2.55 -5.34
C GLN A 111 17.03 1.31 -4.45
N GLY A 112 17.12 0.13 -5.07
CA GLY A 112 17.29 -1.15 -4.39
C GLY A 112 15.99 -1.75 -3.82
N GLU A 113 14.89 -1.00 -3.79
CA GLU A 113 13.59 -1.43 -3.28
C GLU A 113 12.57 -1.68 -4.41
N THR A 114 12.45 -0.73 -5.31
CA THR A 114 11.54 -0.74 -6.46
C THR A 114 12.30 -0.58 -7.76
N MET A 115 11.90 -1.28 -8.80
CA MET A 115 12.58 -1.23 -10.09
C MET A 115 11.72 -0.71 -11.24
N ASP A 116 10.41 -0.66 -11.07
CA ASP A 116 9.48 -0.17 -12.09
C ASP A 116 8.18 0.32 -11.45
N TYR A 117 7.40 1.08 -12.20
CA TYR A 117 6.06 1.50 -11.81
C TYR A 117 5.13 1.57 -13.01
N MET A 118 3.85 1.52 -12.75
CA MET A 118 2.82 1.54 -13.78
C MET A 118 1.54 2.16 -13.23
N TYR A 119 0.97 3.10 -13.98
CA TYR A 119 -0.41 3.53 -13.80
C TYR A 119 -1.32 2.73 -14.72
N MET A 120 -2.40 2.22 -14.20
CA MET A 120 -3.39 1.48 -15.00
C MET A 120 -4.81 1.86 -14.63
N PRO A 121 -5.78 1.76 -15.56
CA PRO A 121 -7.20 1.95 -15.21
C PRO A 121 -7.60 1.05 -14.03
N TYR A 122 -8.46 1.54 -13.14
CA TYR A 122 -8.81 0.77 -11.94
C TYR A 122 -9.53 -0.55 -12.27
N GLU A 123 -10.23 -0.63 -13.37
CA GLU A 123 -10.84 -1.87 -13.85
C GLU A 123 -9.77 -2.95 -14.14
N GLU A 124 -8.69 -2.56 -14.80
CA GLU A 124 -7.55 -3.46 -15.06
C GLU A 124 -6.80 -3.80 -13.76
N PHE A 125 -6.69 -2.83 -12.84
CA PHE A 125 -6.05 -3.04 -11.54
C PHE A 125 -6.75 -4.11 -10.73
N ILE A 126 -8.08 -4.18 -10.74
CA ILE A 126 -8.85 -5.20 -10.02
C ILE A 126 -8.44 -6.61 -10.48
N ASP A 127 -8.30 -6.82 -11.77
CA ASP A 127 -7.82 -8.10 -12.31
C ASP A 127 -6.34 -8.33 -12.03
N PHE A 128 -5.53 -7.28 -12.13
CA PHE A 128 -4.09 -7.35 -11.93
C PHE A 128 -3.71 -7.71 -10.49
N ILE A 129 -4.34 -7.10 -9.48
CA ILE A 129 -4.07 -7.41 -8.07
C ILE A 129 -4.41 -8.86 -7.73
N MET A 130 -5.34 -9.48 -8.46
CA MET A 130 -5.72 -10.89 -8.29
C MET A 130 -4.86 -11.86 -9.12
N SER A 131 -3.92 -11.34 -9.93
CA SER A 131 -3.05 -12.16 -10.76
C SER A 131 -1.83 -12.70 -9.98
N GLU A 132 -1.15 -13.69 -10.56
CA GLU A 132 0.10 -14.24 -10.01
C GLU A 132 1.26 -13.22 -10.00
N ARG A 133 1.14 -12.11 -10.71
CA ARG A 133 2.14 -11.05 -10.77
C ARG A 133 2.15 -10.15 -9.53
N PHE A 134 1.12 -10.23 -8.69
CA PHE A 134 0.95 -9.40 -7.50
C PHE A 134 1.33 -10.15 -6.22
N ILE A 135 1.72 -9.41 -5.16
CA ILE A 135 2.09 -10.00 -3.87
C ILE A 135 0.89 -10.72 -3.25
N PRO A 136 1.01 -12.02 -2.89
CA PRO A 136 -0.11 -12.80 -2.35
C PRO A 136 -0.73 -12.21 -1.08
N SER A 137 0.06 -11.60 -0.20
CA SER A 137 -0.44 -11.00 1.04
C SER A 137 -1.35 -9.79 0.79
N GLU A 138 -1.05 -9.00 -0.23
CA GLU A 138 -1.90 -7.88 -0.64
C GLU A 138 -3.18 -8.34 -1.32
N GLN A 139 -3.10 -9.40 -2.14
CA GLN A 139 -4.29 -10.03 -2.72
C GLN A 139 -5.30 -10.44 -1.65
N ARG A 140 -4.83 -11.08 -0.57
CA ARG A 140 -5.70 -11.52 0.52
C ARG A 140 -6.39 -10.33 1.21
N ARG A 141 -5.66 -9.27 1.52
CA ARG A 141 -6.22 -8.06 2.14
C ARG A 141 -7.18 -7.32 1.21
N PHE A 142 -6.82 -7.18 -0.05
CA PHE A 142 -7.70 -6.59 -1.06
C PHE A 142 -9.01 -7.37 -1.16
N LYS A 143 -8.94 -8.69 -1.25
CA LYS A 143 -10.13 -9.55 -1.34
C LYS A 143 -11.08 -9.37 -0.17
N LEU A 144 -10.55 -9.21 1.06
CA LEU A 144 -11.35 -8.98 2.26
C LEU A 144 -12.11 -7.65 2.25
N HIS A 145 -11.57 -6.63 1.59
CA HIS A 145 -12.08 -5.26 1.62
C HIS A 145 -12.45 -4.70 0.24
N SER A 146 -12.50 -5.56 -0.78
CA SER A 146 -12.59 -5.15 -2.19
C SER A 146 -13.78 -4.26 -2.50
N GLU A 147 -14.97 -4.55 -1.97
CA GLU A 147 -16.16 -3.73 -2.21
C GLU A 147 -15.97 -2.29 -1.73
N HIS A 148 -15.44 -2.13 -0.53
CA HIS A 148 -15.19 -0.82 0.06
C HIS A 148 -14.09 -0.07 -0.69
N ILE A 149 -12.96 -0.74 -0.99
CA ILE A 149 -11.84 -0.16 -1.74
C ILE A 149 -12.32 0.33 -3.11
N VAL A 150 -12.99 -0.52 -3.87
CA VAL A 150 -13.49 -0.18 -5.21
C VAL A 150 -14.51 0.96 -5.16
N LYS A 151 -15.40 0.95 -4.16
CA LYS A 151 -16.35 2.04 -3.95
C LYS A 151 -15.64 3.38 -3.72
N GLN A 152 -14.61 3.41 -2.87
CA GLN A 152 -13.86 4.63 -2.59
C GLN A 152 -13.06 5.11 -3.82
N ILE A 153 -12.47 4.20 -4.59
CA ILE A 153 -11.81 4.54 -5.85
C ILE A 153 -12.79 5.20 -6.82
N LYS A 154 -13.96 4.59 -7.02
CA LYS A 154 -15.00 5.14 -7.90
C LYS A 154 -15.46 6.53 -7.46
N GLN A 155 -15.66 6.73 -6.15
CA GLN A 155 -16.02 8.04 -5.60
C GLN A 155 -14.94 9.10 -5.88
N ALA A 156 -13.67 8.76 -5.69
CA ALA A 156 -12.54 9.65 -5.97
C ALA A 156 -12.47 10.06 -7.44
N CYS A 157 -12.83 9.17 -8.37
CA CYS A 157 -12.86 9.45 -9.81
C CYS A 157 -14.08 10.25 -10.27
N MET A 158 -15.17 10.24 -9.52
CA MET A 158 -16.43 10.92 -9.88
C MET A 158 -16.49 12.39 -9.44
N VAL A 159 -15.63 12.81 -8.53
CA VAL A 159 -15.53 14.20 -8.05
C VAL A 159 -14.67 14.98 -9.04
N GLN A 160 -15.28 15.51 -10.06
CA GLN A 160 -14.70 16.49 -10.98
C GLN A 160 -15.21 17.90 -10.66
#